data_af6d49bb93e769900adc4ef4a6ca940f
#
_entry.id   af6d49bb93e769900adc4ef4a6ca940f
#
_cell.length_a   1.000
_cell.length_b   1.000
_cell.length_c   1.000
_cell.angle_alpha   90.00
_cell.angle_beta   90.00
_cell.angle_gamma   90.00
#
_symmetry.space_group_name_H-M   'P 1'
#
loop_
_entity.id
_entity.type
_entity.pdbx_description
1 polymer ?
#
loop_
_entity_poly.entity_id
_entity_poly.type
_entity_poly.pdbx_seq_one_letter_code
_entity_poly.pdbx_strand_id
1 'polypeptide(L)'
;TWTATDVGGNTANIEQKITVVDTIFPTLQVPADVVIEATSLDQNEVNLGEATSTDNGEIVSITNDAPEFFPIGETVVTWTTIDSSNNFSSLTQLVSVIDTTAPEILLLGDITLEASSVDANIVNLDSPIVSDIRDVTIYVIAPDVFPVGETTVTWTAVDESGNSASATQTVTIVDTKKPGLSIPQDQTVEASSLE
;
A
#
# COMPACT_ATOMS: atom_id res chain seq x y z
N THR A 1 -20.96 16.22 -63.86
CA THR A 1 -21.67 17.02 -64.90
C THR A 1 -22.51 16.13 -65.76
N TRP A 2 -23.76 16.45 -65.96
CA TRP A 2 -24.67 15.82 -66.90
C TRP A 2 -24.81 16.69 -68.15
N THR A 3 -24.70 16.10 -69.33
CA THR A 3 -24.77 16.83 -70.59
C THR A 3 -25.92 16.27 -71.44
N ALA A 4 -26.79 17.13 -71.93
CA ALA A 4 -27.81 16.79 -72.93
C ALA A 4 -27.46 17.51 -74.20
N THR A 5 -27.57 16.78 -75.37
CA THR A 5 -27.32 17.34 -76.67
C THR A 5 -28.59 17.06 -77.59
N ASP A 6 -29.08 18.08 -78.22
CA ASP A 6 -30.23 17.90 -79.19
C ASP A 6 -29.73 17.49 -80.53
N VAL A 7 -30.69 17.20 -81.50
CA VAL A 7 -30.37 16.77 -82.86
C VAL A 7 -29.72 17.87 -83.70
N GLY A 8 -29.79 19.12 -83.27
CA GLY A 8 -29.15 20.26 -83.88
C GLY A 8 -27.72 20.48 -83.38
N GLY A 9 -27.26 19.67 -82.40
CA GLY A 9 -25.92 19.80 -81.80
C GLY A 9 -25.84 20.79 -80.64
N ASN A 10 -26.95 21.38 -80.15
CA ASN A 10 -26.92 22.26 -78.98
C ASN A 10 -26.79 21.46 -77.70
N THR A 11 -26.00 21.93 -76.76
CA THR A 11 -25.70 21.26 -75.47
C THR A 11 -26.21 22.05 -74.29
N ALA A 12 -26.77 21.34 -73.31
CA ALA A 12 -27.05 21.87 -71.98
C ALA A 12 -26.29 21.05 -70.93
N ASN A 13 -25.66 21.69 -69.98
CA ASN A 13 -24.91 21.07 -68.93
C ASN A 13 -25.49 21.43 -67.55
N ILE A 14 -25.54 20.45 -66.66
CA ILE A 14 -25.89 20.64 -65.26
C ILE A 14 -24.91 19.87 -64.36
N GLU A 15 -24.50 20.46 -63.27
CA GLU A 15 -23.59 19.82 -62.32
C GLU A 15 -24.39 19.22 -61.17
N GLN A 16 -24.10 17.99 -60.84
CA GLN A 16 -24.53 17.34 -59.61
C GLN A 16 -23.31 17.21 -58.68
N LYS A 17 -23.42 17.80 -57.50
CA LYS A 17 -22.41 17.63 -56.46
C LYS A 17 -22.74 16.36 -55.70
N ILE A 18 -21.78 15.45 -55.58
CA ILE A 18 -21.83 14.29 -54.70
C ILE A 18 -20.83 14.57 -53.59
N THR A 19 -21.28 14.50 -52.33
CA THR A 19 -20.43 14.61 -51.16
C THR A 19 -20.38 13.26 -50.49
N VAL A 20 -19.18 12.73 -50.28
CA VAL A 20 -18.94 11.51 -49.52
C VAL A 20 -18.47 11.98 -48.14
N VAL A 21 -19.14 11.51 -47.13
CA VAL A 21 -18.79 11.82 -45.71
C VAL A 21 -18.55 10.52 -44.98
N ASP A 22 -17.62 10.54 -44.08
CA ASP A 22 -17.38 9.47 -43.16
C ASP A 22 -18.07 9.79 -41.81
N THR A 23 -18.91 8.87 -41.36
CA THR A 23 -19.66 8.92 -40.11
C THR A 23 -19.45 7.66 -39.24
N ILE A 24 -18.47 6.83 -39.62
CA ILE A 24 -18.15 5.61 -38.91
C ILE A 24 -17.20 5.99 -37.76
N PHE A 25 -17.47 5.43 -36.59
CA PHE A 25 -16.63 5.65 -35.42
C PHE A 25 -15.43 4.68 -35.45
N PRO A 26 -14.22 5.13 -35.13
CA PRO A 26 -13.07 4.25 -35.06
C PRO A 26 -13.24 3.16 -34.00
N THR A 27 -12.71 1.98 -34.28
CA THR A 27 -12.67 0.86 -33.33
C THR A 27 -11.40 0.96 -32.50
N LEU A 28 -11.54 1.22 -31.20
CA LEU A 28 -10.45 1.33 -30.24
C LEU A 28 -10.26 0.01 -29.50
N GLN A 29 -8.99 -0.38 -29.29
CA GLN A 29 -8.58 -1.46 -28.38
C GLN A 29 -7.60 -0.88 -27.37
N VAL A 30 -7.92 -1.01 -26.08
CA VAL A 30 -7.07 -0.53 -24.98
C VAL A 30 -6.26 -1.68 -24.40
N PRO A 31 -5.12 -1.40 -23.75
CA PRO A 31 -4.37 -2.40 -22.99
C PRO A 31 -5.22 -3.03 -21.89
N ALA A 32 -4.76 -4.19 -21.39
CA ALA A 32 -5.37 -4.82 -20.21
C ALA A 32 -5.21 -3.93 -18.97
N ASP A 33 -6.07 -4.15 -17.97
CA ASP A 33 -5.95 -3.53 -16.66
C ASP A 33 -4.59 -3.84 -16.03
N VAL A 34 -4.08 -2.90 -15.24
CA VAL A 34 -2.76 -2.98 -14.61
C VAL A 34 -2.91 -3.04 -13.10
N VAL A 35 -2.19 -3.96 -12.47
CA VAL A 35 -2.04 -4.03 -11.01
C VAL A 35 -0.56 -3.98 -10.70
N ILE A 36 -0.15 -3.05 -9.84
CA ILE A 36 1.24 -2.93 -9.37
C ILE A 36 1.30 -2.82 -7.85
N GLU A 37 2.44 -3.22 -7.29
CA GLU A 37 2.80 -2.95 -5.90
C GLU A 37 3.16 -1.47 -5.74
N ALA A 38 2.70 -0.85 -4.64
CA ALA A 38 3.02 0.53 -4.32
C ALA A 38 4.49 0.68 -3.87
N THR A 39 5.14 1.72 -4.36
CA THR A 39 6.47 2.15 -3.90
C THR A 39 6.44 3.52 -3.23
N SER A 40 5.30 4.19 -3.31
CA SER A 40 5.02 5.51 -2.73
C SER A 40 3.52 5.66 -2.52
N LEU A 41 3.11 6.57 -1.63
CA LEU A 41 1.69 6.88 -1.40
C LEU A 41 0.99 7.44 -2.67
N ASP A 42 1.67 8.29 -3.43
CA ASP A 42 1.07 9.08 -4.51
C ASP A 42 1.94 9.23 -5.78
N GLN A 43 3.15 8.65 -5.79
CA GLN A 43 4.11 8.83 -6.88
C GLN A 43 4.56 7.49 -7.48
N ASN A 44 3.60 6.66 -7.89
CA ASN A 44 3.90 5.39 -8.52
C ASN A 44 3.89 5.54 -10.04
N GLU A 45 4.97 5.09 -10.69
CA GLU A 45 5.07 5.04 -12.14
C GLU A 45 4.38 3.78 -12.67
N VAL A 46 3.53 3.92 -13.68
CA VAL A 46 2.78 2.80 -14.28
C VAL A 46 2.99 2.79 -15.79
N ASN A 47 3.39 1.65 -16.31
CA ASN A 47 3.39 1.42 -17.75
C ASN A 47 1.99 0.94 -18.20
N LEU A 48 1.25 1.80 -18.86
CA LEU A 48 -0.10 1.51 -19.34
C LEU A 48 -0.14 0.57 -20.56
N GLY A 49 0.99 0.42 -21.27
CA GLY A 49 1.01 -0.23 -22.58
C GLY A 49 0.57 0.69 -23.72
N GLU A 50 0.25 0.11 -24.88
CA GLU A 50 -0.13 0.86 -26.08
C GLU A 50 -1.54 0.47 -26.53
N ALA A 51 -2.39 1.47 -26.77
CA ALA A 51 -3.69 1.28 -27.39
C ALA A 51 -3.56 1.25 -28.92
N THR A 52 -4.47 0.53 -29.58
CA THR A 52 -4.54 0.48 -31.04
C THR A 52 -5.94 0.86 -31.52
N SER A 53 -6.01 1.41 -32.74
CA SER A 53 -7.28 1.79 -33.34
C SER A 53 -7.29 1.49 -34.84
N THR A 54 -8.48 1.17 -35.36
CA THR A 54 -8.73 0.94 -36.79
C THR A 54 -10.01 1.64 -37.21
N ASP A 55 -10.04 2.11 -38.45
CA ASP A 55 -11.20 2.74 -39.09
C ASP A 55 -11.16 2.59 -40.59
N ASN A 56 -12.26 2.98 -41.29
CA ASN A 56 -12.32 3.12 -42.74
C ASN A 56 -11.60 4.38 -43.25
N GLY A 57 -11.39 5.37 -42.39
CA GLY A 57 -10.60 6.59 -42.60
C GLY A 57 -9.24 6.53 -41.90
N GLU A 58 -8.52 7.64 -41.94
CA GLU A 58 -7.25 7.77 -41.25
C GLU A 58 -7.47 8.05 -39.76
N ILE A 59 -6.75 7.32 -38.89
CA ILE A 59 -6.69 7.64 -37.45
C ILE A 59 -5.73 8.80 -37.24
N VAL A 60 -6.25 9.89 -36.69
CA VAL A 60 -5.47 11.12 -36.43
C VAL A 60 -4.72 11.04 -35.10
N SER A 61 -5.38 10.51 -34.04
CA SER A 61 -4.75 10.41 -32.72
C SER A 61 -5.35 9.29 -31.88
N ILE A 62 -4.49 8.75 -30.99
CA ILE A 62 -4.89 7.95 -29.83
C ILE A 62 -4.24 8.63 -28.62
N THR A 63 -5.06 8.99 -27.63
CA THR A 63 -4.62 9.70 -26.43
C THR A 63 -5.24 9.07 -25.19
N ASN A 64 -4.69 9.36 -24.01
CA ASN A 64 -5.29 9.03 -22.73
C ASN A 64 -5.19 10.21 -21.76
N ASP A 65 -5.94 10.14 -20.67
CA ASP A 65 -6.01 11.14 -19.60
C ASP A 65 -5.25 10.70 -18.33
N ALA A 66 -4.34 9.73 -18.44
CA ALA A 66 -3.56 9.24 -17.31
C ALA A 66 -2.78 10.36 -16.62
N PRO A 67 -2.72 10.36 -15.28
CA PRO A 67 -1.82 11.23 -14.55
C PRO A 67 -0.36 10.81 -14.76
N GLU A 68 0.58 11.69 -14.47
CA GLU A 68 2.02 11.40 -14.52
C GLU A 68 2.41 10.33 -13.49
N PHE A 69 1.78 10.38 -12.28
CA PHE A 69 1.96 9.43 -11.21
C PHE A 69 0.60 8.97 -10.67
N PHE A 70 0.57 7.74 -10.17
CA PHE A 70 -0.64 7.13 -9.65
C PHE A 70 -0.57 7.01 -8.12
N PRO A 71 -1.62 7.44 -7.38
CA PRO A 71 -1.72 7.20 -5.94
C PRO A 71 -2.06 5.73 -5.67
N ILE A 72 -1.88 5.30 -4.42
CA ILE A 72 -2.41 4.00 -3.96
C ILE A 72 -3.94 4.01 -4.12
N GLY A 73 -4.47 2.91 -4.66
CA GLY A 73 -5.88 2.72 -4.95
C GLY A 73 -6.15 2.50 -6.44
N GLU A 74 -7.38 2.73 -6.86
CA GLU A 74 -7.84 2.52 -8.23
C GLU A 74 -7.93 3.86 -8.98
N THR A 75 -7.37 3.88 -10.18
CA THR A 75 -7.46 5.00 -11.13
C THR A 75 -8.02 4.49 -12.45
N VAL A 76 -9.07 5.12 -12.95
CA VAL A 76 -9.63 4.82 -14.27
C VAL A 76 -8.99 5.76 -15.29
N VAL A 77 -8.31 5.18 -16.28
CA VAL A 77 -7.70 5.91 -17.41
C VAL A 77 -8.62 5.78 -18.61
N THR A 78 -8.99 6.91 -19.21
CA THR A 78 -9.81 6.99 -20.41
C THR A 78 -8.92 7.16 -21.64
N TRP A 79 -9.00 6.20 -22.56
CA TRP A 79 -8.36 6.26 -23.85
C TRP A 79 -9.35 6.79 -24.88
N THR A 80 -8.91 7.69 -25.75
CA THR A 80 -9.74 8.27 -26.82
C THR A 80 -8.99 8.22 -28.15
N THR A 81 -9.68 7.76 -29.20
CA THR A 81 -9.20 7.79 -30.58
C THR A 81 -10.07 8.71 -31.41
N ILE A 82 -9.48 9.42 -32.37
CA ILE A 82 -10.16 10.34 -33.28
C ILE A 82 -9.68 10.07 -34.71
N ASP A 83 -10.63 9.99 -35.68
CA ASP A 83 -10.36 9.88 -37.10
C ASP A 83 -10.23 11.25 -37.79
N SER A 84 -9.93 11.23 -39.10
CA SER A 84 -9.79 12.43 -39.94
C SER A 84 -11.12 13.17 -40.21
N SER A 85 -12.25 12.54 -39.93
CA SER A 85 -13.61 13.10 -40.08
C SER A 85 -14.16 13.63 -38.74
N ASN A 86 -13.35 13.57 -37.64
CA ASN A 86 -13.68 13.92 -36.27
C ASN A 86 -14.71 12.98 -35.60
N ASN A 87 -14.88 11.74 -36.08
CA ASN A 87 -15.56 10.74 -35.30
C ASN A 87 -14.60 10.23 -34.23
N PHE A 88 -15.11 9.88 -33.03
CA PHE A 88 -14.27 9.41 -31.93
C PHE A 88 -14.86 8.25 -31.17
N SER A 89 -14.01 7.46 -30.55
CA SER A 89 -14.39 6.40 -29.60
C SER A 89 -13.54 6.48 -28.35
N SER A 90 -14.11 6.09 -27.21
CA SER A 90 -13.40 6.04 -25.93
C SER A 90 -13.66 4.73 -25.21
N LEU A 91 -12.63 4.19 -24.56
CA LEU A 91 -12.67 3.03 -23.67
C LEU A 91 -11.82 3.31 -22.43
N THR A 92 -12.08 2.56 -21.36
CA THR A 92 -11.35 2.73 -20.08
C THR A 92 -10.44 1.56 -19.80
N GLN A 93 -9.35 1.84 -19.11
CA GLN A 93 -8.41 0.90 -18.51
C GLN A 93 -8.35 1.18 -17.01
N LEU A 94 -8.43 0.14 -16.18
CA LEU A 94 -8.27 0.25 -14.73
C LEU A 94 -6.79 0.08 -14.36
N VAL A 95 -6.29 0.99 -13.54
CA VAL A 95 -4.97 0.91 -12.89
C VAL A 95 -5.19 0.78 -11.40
N SER A 96 -4.67 -0.30 -10.80
CA SER A 96 -4.74 -0.57 -9.36
C SER A 96 -3.33 -0.56 -8.78
N VAL A 97 -3.04 0.40 -7.91
CA VAL A 97 -1.81 0.46 -7.12
C VAL A 97 -2.14 -0.06 -5.74
N ILE A 98 -1.58 -1.19 -5.36
CA ILE A 98 -1.87 -1.88 -4.10
C ILE A 98 -0.62 -1.93 -3.23
N ASP A 99 -0.80 -1.90 -1.93
CA ASP A 99 0.24 -2.12 -0.96
C ASP A 99 -0.02 -3.47 -0.28
N THR A 100 0.87 -4.43 -0.49
CA THR A 100 0.84 -5.76 0.12
C THR A 100 2.06 -6.03 0.99
N THR A 101 2.91 -5.03 1.16
CA THR A 101 4.14 -5.11 1.95
C THR A 101 3.81 -4.91 3.42
N ALA A 102 4.30 -5.81 4.29
CA ALA A 102 4.11 -5.68 5.73
C ALA A 102 5.12 -4.68 6.32
N PRO A 103 4.75 -3.96 7.41
CA PRO A 103 5.65 -3.06 8.10
C PRO A 103 6.92 -3.74 8.61
N GLU A 104 8.04 -3.03 8.57
CA GLU A 104 9.27 -3.46 9.21
C GLU A 104 9.26 -3.06 10.69
N ILE A 105 9.61 -3.99 11.60
CA ILE A 105 9.72 -3.76 13.04
C ILE A 105 11.16 -3.90 13.47
N LEU A 106 11.74 -2.82 14.01
CA LEU A 106 13.06 -2.83 14.65
C LEU A 106 12.90 -2.72 16.17
N LEU A 107 13.15 -3.84 16.88
CA LEU A 107 13.16 -3.88 18.33
C LEU A 107 14.38 -3.17 18.89
N LEU A 108 14.22 -2.51 20.07
CA LEU A 108 15.31 -1.84 20.78
C LEU A 108 16.20 -2.78 21.61
N GLY A 109 15.92 -4.10 21.56
CA GLY A 109 16.66 -5.16 22.25
C GLY A 109 15.90 -5.71 23.46
N ASP A 110 16.45 -6.78 24.04
CA ASP A 110 15.91 -7.42 25.24
C ASP A 110 16.19 -6.57 26.50
N ILE A 111 15.33 -6.72 27.51
CA ILE A 111 15.39 -5.97 28.76
C ILE A 111 15.78 -6.91 29.88
N THR A 112 16.80 -6.52 30.70
CA THR A 112 17.16 -7.23 31.94
C THR A 112 17.14 -6.25 33.10
N LEU A 113 16.35 -6.58 34.14
CA LEU A 113 16.19 -5.75 35.33
C LEU A 113 16.35 -6.57 36.62
N GLU A 114 16.84 -5.93 37.67
CA GLU A 114 16.89 -6.48 39.03
C GLU A 114 15.48 -6.53 39.64
N ALA A 115 15.13 -7.62 40.26
CA ALA A 115 13.85 -7.80 40.91
C ALA A 115 13.64 -6.82 42.08
N SER A 116 12.49 -6.20 42.12
CA SER A 116 11.98 -5.45 43.26
C SER A 116 10.91 -6.23 44.03
N SER A 117 10.33 -7.26 43.40
CA SER A 117 9.33 -8.16 43.93
C SER A 117 9.47 -9.54 43.26
N VAL A 118 8.94 -10.60 43.87
CA VAL A 118 8.94 -11.95 43.29
C VAL A 118 8.01 -12.00 42.08
N ASP A 119 6.82 -11.39 42.15
CA ASP A 119 5.74 -11.58 41.19
C ASP A 119 5.27 -10.27 40.51
N ALA A 120 5.72 -9.11 40.96
CA ALA A 120 5.14 -7.83 40.57
C ALA A 120 6.18 -6.77 40.28
N ASN A 121 7.01 -6.95 39.25
CA ASN A 121 7.97 -5.96 38.80
C ASN A 121 7.34 -5.13 37.67
N ILE A 122 7.48 -3.82 37.75
CA ILE A 122 7.01 -2.89 36.70
C ILE A 122 8.17 -2.68 35.72
N VAL A 123 7.91 -2.88 34.45
CA VAL A 123 8.86 -2.68 33.35
C VAL A 123 8.29 -1.63 32.40
N ASN A 124 9.07 -0.62 32.08
CA ASN A 124 8.73 0.32 31.02
C ASN A 124 9.14 -0.31 29.67
N LEU A 125 8.16 -0.56 28.81
CA LEU A 125 8.37 -1.08 27.47
C LEU A 125 8.41 0.10 26.49
N ASP A 126 9.60 0.39 25.95
CA ASP A 126 9.73 1.37 24.88
C ASP A 126 9.22 0.78 23.56
N SER A 127 8.40 1.56 22.83
CA SER A 127 7.88 1.14 21.53
C SER A 127 9.00 0.88 20.53
N PRO A 128 8.89 -0.17 19.70
CA PRO A 128 9.83 -0.41 18.62
C PRO A 128 9.78 0.71 17.57
N ILE A 129 10.82 0.80 16.77
CA ILE A 129 10.83 1.61 15.57
C ILE A 129 10.14 0.82 14.47
N VAL A 130 9.20 1.43 13.78
CA VAL A 130 8.48 0.83 12.65
C VAL A 130 8.63 1.68 11.41
N SER A 131 8.64 1.05 10.23
CA SER A 131 8.68 1.74 8.95
C SER A 131 7.81 1.02 7.92
N ASP A 132 7.08 1.80 7.15
CA ASP A 132 6.25 1.39 6.02
C ASP A 132 5.99 2.59 5.11
N ILE A 133 5.42 2.35 3.91
CA ILE A 133 4.96 3.42 3.01
C ILE A 133 3.65 4.03 3.50
N ARG A 134 2.86 3.29 4.31
CA ARG A 134 1.61 3.75 4.92
C ARG A 134 1.77 3.92 6.43
N ASP A 135 0.81 4.62 7.03
CA ASP A 135 0.78 4.80 8.47
C ASP A 135 0.62 3.46 9.19
N VAL A 136 1.41 3.27 10.27
CA VAL A 136 1.48 2.01 11.02
C VAL A 136 0.92 2.19 12.42
N THR A 137 0.06 1.26 12.82
CA THR A 137 -0.42 1.13 14.21
C THR A 137 0.31 -0.01 14.90
N ILE A 138 0.82 0.26 16.13
CA ILE A 138 1.55 -0.71 16.93
C ILE A 138 0.65 -1.24 18.05
N TYR A 139 0.64 -2.55 18.23
CA TYR A 139 0.01 -3.27 19.33
C TYR A 139 1.06 -4.01 20.13
N VAL A 140 0.86 -4.10 21.47
CA VAL A 140 1.72 -4.86 22.36
C VAL A 140 0.89 -5.86 23.17
N ILE A 141 1.39 -7.09 23.29
CA ILE A 141 0.89 -8.10 24.22
C ILE A 141 1.97 -8.32 25.26
N ALA A 142 1.70 -7.81 26.48
CA ALA A 142 2.56 -7.92 27.64
C ALA A 142 1.71 -8.01 28.91
N PRO A 143 2.20 -8.62 29.99
CA PRO A 143 1.54 -8.55 31.29
C PRO A 143 1.73 -7.14 31.92
N ASP A 144 0.79 -6.75 32.79
CA ASP A 144 0.89 -5.48 33.54
C ASP A 144 2.10 -5.46 34.50
N VAL A 145 2.48 -6.64 35.02
CA VAL A 145 3.62 -6.84 35.92
C VAL A 145 4.37 -8.11 35.55
N PHE A 146 5.66 -8.11 35.79
CA PHE A 146 6.57 -9.19 35.37
C PHE A 146 7.05 -9.99 36.59
N PRO A 147 6.91 -11.34 36.59
CA PRO A 147 7.52 -12.20 37.60
C PRO A 147 9.04 -12.29 37.45
N VAL A 148 9.73 -12.79 38.46
CA VAL A 148 11.15 -13.18 38.32
C VAL A 148 11.27 -14.29 37.28
N GLY A 149 12.25 -14.16 36.37
CA GLY A 149 12.47 -15.03 35.22
C GLY A 149 12.26 -14.32 33.88
N GLU A 150 12.08 -15.09 32.84
CA GLU A 150 11.89 -14.59 31.47
C GLU A 150 10.41 -14.49 31.12
N THR A 151 10.04 -13.38 30.49
CA THR A 151 8.71 -13.12 29.94
C THR A 151 8.84 -12.64 28.51
N THR A 152 8.10 -13.26 27.60
CA THR A 152 8.04 -12.83 26.20
C THR A 152 6.98 -11.74 26.02
N VAL A 153 7.38 -10.63 25.43
CA VAL A 153 6.51 -9.54 24.96
C VAL A 153 6.38 -9.64 23.45
N THR A 154 5.15 -9.57 22.93
CA THR A 154 4.91 -9.59 21.48
C THR A 154 4.47 -8.21 21.01
N TRP A 155 5.19 -7.69 20.03
CA TRP A 155 4.86 -6.48 19.30
C TRP A 155 4.27 -6.84 17.95
N THR A 156 3.17 -6.17 17.56
CA THR A 156 2.54 -6.33 16.25
C THR A 156 2.35 -4.96 15.63
N ALA A 157 2.85 -4.77 14.43
CA ALA A 157 2.64 -3.60 13.60
C ALA A 157 1.64 -3.93 12.50
N VAL A 158 0.68 -3.05 12.28
CA VAL A 158 -0.34 -3.19 11.21
C VAL A 158 -0.40 -1.86 10.47
N ASP A 159 -0.27 -1.89 9.15
CA ASP A 159 -0.41 -0.72 8.30
C ASP A 159 -1.89 -0.42 7.97
N GLU A 160 -2.14 0.69 7.27
CA GLU A 160 -3.49 1.05 6.82
C GLU A 160 -4.03 0.17 5.68
N SER A 161 -3.17 -0.61 4.99
CA SER A 161 -3.56 -1.60 3.98
C SER A 161 -4.02 -2.91 4.62
N GLY A 162 -3.75 -3.11 5.92
CA GLY A 162 -4.04 -4.32 6.69
C GLY A 162 -2.92 -5.35 6.67
N ASN A 163 -1.74 -5.04 6.10
CA ASN A 163 -0.59 -5.92 6.20
C ASN A 163 -0.01 -5.83 7.62
N SER A 164 0.57 -6.92 8.11
CA SER A 164 1.05 -6.98 9.49
C SER A 164 2.34 -7.74 9.65
N ALA A 165 3.17 -7.28 10.58
CA ALA A 165 4.35 -7.98 11.06
C ALA A 165 4.32 -8.12 12.57
N SER A 166 5.02 -9.12 13.12
CA SER A 166 5.17 -9.30 14.56
C SER A 166 6.62 -9.62 14.92
N ALA A 167 7.03 -9.13 16.08
CA ALA A 167 8.35 -9.39 16.65
C ALA A 167 8.24 -9.62 18.16
N THR A 168 9.15 -10.42 18.73
CA THR A 168 9.16 -10.74 20.16
C THR A 168 10.38 -10.17 20.85
N GLN A 169 10.16 -9.59 22.04
CA GLN A 169 11.17 -9.05 22.93
C GLN A 169 11.15 -9.86 24.22
N THR A 170 12.33 -10.22 24.73
CA THR A 170 12.44 -10.90 26.03
C THR A 170 12.69 -9.88 27.14
N VAL A 171 11.86 -9.98 28.19
CA VAL A 171 12.07 -9.26 29.46
C VAL A 171 12.50 -10.26 30.51
N THR A 172 13.69 -10.08 31.08
CA THR A 172 14.28 -10.93 32.11
C THR A 172 14.33 -10.16 33.43
N ILE A 173 13.65 -10.65 34.45
CA ILE A 173 13.75 -10.14 35.82
C ILE A 173 14.66 -11.09 36.61
N VAL A 174 15.78 -10.58 37.09
CA VAL A 174 16.77 -11.36 37.87
C VAL A 174 16.76 -10.92 39.32
N ASP A 175 16.91 -11.86 40.25
CA ASP A 175 17.20 -11.56 41.68
C ASP A 175 18.61 -11.98 42.00
N THR A 176 19.48 -11.01 42.07
CA THR A 176 20.92 -11.19 42.44
C THR A 176 21.22 -10.77 43.87
N LYS A 177 20.21 -10.24 44.60
CA LYS A 177 20.41 -9.77 45.97
C LYS A 177 20.36 -10.90 46.96
N LYS A 178 21.40 -10.98 47.79
CA LYS A 178 21.42 -11.93 48.90
C LYS A 178 20.38 -11.55 49.94
N PRO A 179 19.71 -12.52 50.60
CA PRO A 179 18.78 -12.24 51.67
C PRO A 179 19.53 -11.61 52.86
N GLY A 180 18.91 -10.63 53.49
CA GLY A 180 19.39 -10.07 54.75
C GLY A 180 19.15 -11.06 55.89
N LEU A 181 20.22 -11.37 56.64
CA LEU A 181 20.14 -12.20 57.84
C LEU A 181 20.45 -11.34 59.06
N SER A 182 19.53 -11.30 60.00
CA SER A 182 19.76 -10.73 61.31
C SER A 182 19.55 -11.80 62.38
N ILE A 183 20.46 -11.87 63.34
CA ILE A 183 20.34 -12.75 64.47
C ILE A 183 20.07 -11.91 65.76
N PRO A 184 19.33 -12.45 66.72
CA PRO A 184 19.20 -11.79 68.02
C PRO A 184 20.56 -11.59 68.65
N GLN A 185 20.66 -10.58 69.50
CA GLN A 185 21.89 -10.37 70.32
C GLN A 185 22.13 -11.60 71.17
N ASP A 186 23.44 -11.87 71.39
CA ASP A 186 23.89 -12.93 72.32
C ASP A 186 23.28 -12.69 73.71
N GLN A 187 22.70 -13.75 74.25
CA GLN A 187 22.10 -13.76 75.59
C GLN A 187 23.00 -14.54 76.56
N THR A 188 23.29 -13.88 77.63
CA THR A 188 23.92 -14.58 78.76
C THR A 188 22.87 -14.78 79.85
N VAL A 189 22.62 -16.00 80.20
CA VAL A 189 21.69 -16.38 81.28
C VAL A 189 22.44 -16.98 82.45
N GLU A 190 22.06 -16.61 83.63
CA GLU A 190 22.57 -17.18 84.87
C GLU A 190 22.04 -18.56 85.11
N ALA A 191 22.88 -19.51 85.45
CA ALA A 191 22.42 -20.84 85.84
C ALA A 191 21.66 -20.78 87.19
N SER A 192 20.39 -21.22 87.14
CA SER A 192 19.53 -21.19 88.33
C SER A 192 19.77 -22.33 89.36
N SER A 193 20.51 -23.39 88.93
CA SER A 193 20.94 -24.49 89.81
C SER A 193 22.14 -25.21 89.23
N LEU A 194 23.11 -25.55 90.04
CA LEU A 194 24.12 -26.57 89.81
C LEU A 194 23.67 -27.81 90.65
N GLU A 195 23.16 -28.88 90.00
CA GLU A 195 23.14 -30.18 90.62
C GLU A 195 24.43 -30.94 90.23
#